data_04c8b8ea0c4c8f04e8ffe89ba7e8e771
#
_entry.id   04c8b8ea0c4c8f04e8ffe89ba7e8e771
#
_cell.length_a   1.000
_cell.length_b   1.000
_cell.length_c   1.000
_cell.angle_alpha   90.00
_cell.angle_beta   90.00
_cell.angle_gamma   90.00
#
_symmetry.space_group_name_H-M   'P 1'
#
loop_
_entity.id
_entity.type
_entity.pdbx_description
1 polymer ?
#
loop_
_entity_poly.entity_id
_entity_poly.type
_entity_poly.pdbx_seq_one_letter_code
_entity_poly.pdbx_strand_id
1 'polypeptide(L)'
;PGTLAPALAPAPLAAQSGRQSASQLDAAVGALRAISTMRADFAQTDRAGNVAAGVMTLKRPGKIRFDYGKNADFLVISNGKSLYVVDYEVNQVERWPISNSPLGALFDPERDVKRYGKLVATGNPDVISVEVRDPDKPEFGMINLIFVRKPSAPGGWQLTHWVALDAQNHRTRVQLTNQRYGEPVADSTFTFKDPRSTARRPG
;
A
#
# COMPACT_ATOMS: atom_id res chain seq x y z
N PRO A 1 -43.85 -36.08 28.06
CA PRO A 1 -42.46 -35.68 28.13
C PRO A 1 -42.23 -34.62 27.07
N GLY A 2 -42.18 -33.34 27.48
CA GLY A 2 -41.91 -32.20 26.60
C GLY A 2 -40.42 -31.87 26.67
N THR A 3 -39.74 -32.03 25.57
CA THR A 3 -38.35 -31.59 25.41
C THR A 3 -38.30 -30.07 25.23
N LEU A 4 -37.82 -29.35 26.27
CA LEU A 4 -37.43 -27.95 26.12
C LEU A 4 -36.17 -27.87 25.24
N ALA A 5 -36.28 -27.22 24.07
CA ALA A 5 -35.13 -26.80 23.29
C ALA A 5 -34.46 -25.61 23.98
N PRO A 6 -33.09 -25.57 24.08
CA PRO A 6 -32.41 -24.43 24.64
C PRO A 6 -32.52 -23.23 23.69
N ALA A 7 -33.08 -22.11 24.17
CA ALA A 7 -33.09 -20.85 23.47
C ALA A 7 -31.67 -20.33 23.35
N LEU A 8 -31.14 -20.22 22.12
CA LEU A 8 -29.91 -19.51 21.85
C LEU A 8 -30.10 -18.03 22.17
N ALA A 9 -29.42 -17.55 23.23
CA ALA A 9 -29.38 -16.13 23.54
C ALA A 9 -28.63 -15.37 22.45
N PRO A 10 -29.11 -14.21 21.97
CA PRO A 10 -28.43 -13.41 21.00
C PRO A 10 -27.08 -12.89 21.60
N ALA A 11 -25.99 -13.05 20.85
CA ALA A 11 -24.68 -12.53 21.27
C ALA A 11 -24.75 -10.99 21.40
N PRO A 12 -24.10 -10.38 22.41
CA PRO A 12 -24.13 -8.93 22.60
C PRO A 12 -23.57 -8.19 21.37
N LEU A 13 -24.19 -7.07 21.01
CA LEU A 13 -23.91 -6.27 19.82
C LEU A 13 -22.41 -5.90 19.68
N ALA A 14 -21.74 -5.63 20.79
CA ALA A 14 -20.30 -5.32 20.84
C ALA A 14 -19.41 -6.50 20.38
N ALA A 15 -19.80 -7.74 20.69
CA ALA A 15 -19.06 -8.92 20.25
C ALA A 15 -19.22 -9.17 18.73
N GLN A 16 -20.36 -8.81 18.17
CA GLN A 16 -20.60 -8.91 16.73
C GLN A 16 -19.79 -7.85 15.96
N SER A 17 -19.75 -6.60 16.43
CA SER A 17 -18.96 -5.52 15.85
C SER A 17 -17.46 -5.84 15.86
N GLY A 18 -16.94 -6.38 16.96
CA GLY A 18 -15.53 -6.77 17.06
C GLY A 18 -15.15 -7.89 16.09
N ARG A 19 -16.02 -8.91 15.92
CA ARG A 19 -15.79 -10.00 14.95
C ARG A 19 -15.83 -9.51 13.50
N GLN A 20 -16.76 -8.62 13.19
CA GLN A 20 -16.87 -8.03 11.84
C GLN A 20 -15.64 -7.18 11.50
N SER A 21 -15.13 -6.39 12.45
CA SER A 21 -13.93 -5.60 12.29
C SER A 21 -12.70 -6.48 12.08
N ALA A 22 -12.51 -7.53 12.86
CA ALA A 22 -11.42 -8.48 12.67
C ALA A 22 -11.49 -9.14 11.28
N SER A 23 -12.69 -9.55 10.84
CA SER A 23 -12.92 -10.16 9.53
C SER A 23 -12.59 -9.21 8.37
N GLN A 24 -12.92 -7.92 8.46
CA GLN A 24 -12.60 -6.93 7.44
C GLN A 24 -11.08 -6.63 7.37
N LEU A 25 -10.43 -6.57 8.52
CA LEU A 25 -8.96 -6.39 8.57
C LEU A 25 -8.24 -7.60 7.94
N ASP A 26 -8.67 -8.81 8.29
CA ASP A 26 -8.15 -10.05 7.70
C ASP A 26 -8.41 -10.11 6.19
N ALA A 27 -9.56 -9.61 5.72
CA ALA A 27 -9.87 -9.52 4.30
C ALA A 27 -8.93 -8.55 3.56
N ALA A 28 -8.61 -7.39 4.13
CA ALA A 28 -7.65 -6.45 3.57
C ALA A 28 -6.23 -7.04 3.50
N VAL A 29 -5.78 -7.69 4.57
CA VAL A 29 -4.49 -8.41 4.61
C VAL A 29 -4.45 -9.52 3.58
N GLY A 30 -5.53 -10.32 3.50
CA GLY A 30 -5.66 -11.41 2.52
C GLY A 30 -5.60 -10.92 1.08
N ALA A 31 -6.28 -9.81 0.77
CA ALA A 31 -6.27 -9.18 -0.54
C ALA A 31 -4.85 -8.72 -0.94
N LEU A 32 -4.13 -8.05 -0.03
CA LEU A 32 -2.75 -7.64 -0.28
C LEU A 32 -1.83 -8.84 -0.49
N ARG A 33 -1.97 -9.91 0.30
CA ARG A 33 -1.16 -11.13 0.19
C ARG A 33 -1.41 -11.90 -1.09
N ALA A 34 -2.63 -11.89 -1.57
CA ALA A 34 -3.01 -12.58 -2.80
C ALA A 34 -2.41 -11.95 -4.07
N ILE A 35 -1.89 -10.72 -3.97
CA ILE A 35 -1.20 -10.06 -5.09
C ILE A 35 0.23 -10.57 -5.16
N SER A 36 0.55 -11.43 -6.13
CA SER A 36 1.92 -11.84 -6.45
C SER A 36 2.65 -10.77 -7.27
N THR A 37 1.98 -10.33 -8.35
CA THR A 37 2.40 -9.21 -9.19
C THR A 37 1.19 -8.34 -9.50
N MET A 38 1.42 -7.04 -9.65
CA MET A 38 0.40 -6.09 -10.10
C MET A 38 1.04 -5.03 -10.97
N ARG A 39 0.36 -4.69 -12.05
CA ARG A 39 0.64 -3.50 -12.85
C ARG A 39 -0.60 -2.63 -12.87
N ALA A 40 -0.44 -1.33 -12.65
CA ALA A 40 -1.55 -0.38 -12.61
C ALA A 40 -1.11 0.98 -13.10
N ASP A 41 -2.01 1.74 -13.68
CA ASP A 41 -1.81 3.16 -13.85
C ASP A 41 -2.03 3.83 -12.49
N PHE A 42 -1.22 4.84 -12.17
CA PHE A 42 -1.39 5.61 -10.95
C PHE A 42 -1.49 7.10 -11.23
N ALA A 43 -2.22 7.80 -10.36
CA ALA A 43 -2.22 9.24 -10.25
C ALA A 43 -1.89 9.60 -8.79
N GLN A 44 -0.80 10.33 -8.61
CA GLN A 44 -0.34 10.83 -7.31
C GLN A 44 -0.68 12.31 -7.20
N THR A 45 -1.37 12.67 -6.14
CA THR A 45 -1.69 14.08 -5.82
C THR A 45 -0.95 14.47 -4.55
N ASP A 46 -0.18 15.54 -4.61
CA ASP A 46 0.51 16.11 -3.45
C ASP A 46 -0.40 17.04 -2.62
N ARG A 47 0.14 17.60 -1.54
CA ARG A 47 -0.59 18.52 -0.65
C ARG A 47 -1.03 19.82 -1.34
N ALA A 48 -0.32 20.26 -2.39
CA ALA A 48 -0.62 21.46 -3.14
C ALA A 48 -1.66 21.22 -4.25
N GLY A 49 -2.05 19.94 -4.46
CA GLY A 49 -2.98 19.55 -5.51
C GLY A 49 -2.30 19.25 -6.85
N ASN A 50 -0.97 19.29 -6.93
CA ASN A 50 -0.27 18.91 -8.15
C ASN A 50 -0.44 17.40 -8.39
N VAL A 51 -0.64 17.03 -9.65
CA VAL A 51 -0.85 15.64 -10.05
C VAL A 51 0.32 15.15 -10.88
N ALA A 52 0.94 14.06 -10.44
CA ALA A 52 1.88 13.28 -11.23
C ALA A 52 1.26 11.91 -11.51
N ALA A 53 1.44 11.39 -12.72
CA ALA A 53 0.86 10.11 -13.13
C ALA A 53 1.91 9.22 -13.79
N GLY A 54 1.63 7.92 -13.84
CA GLY A 54 2.53 6.97 -14.45
C GLY A 54 2.06 5.53 -14.30
N VAL A 55 2.99 4.60 -14.34
CA VAL A 55 2.73 3.17 -14.18
C VAL A 55 3.40 2.65 -12.91
N MET A 56 2.61 2.03 -12.05
CA MET A 56 3.11 1.30 -10.89
C MET A 56 3.25 -0.18 -11.25
N THR A 57 4.38 -0.76 -10.89
CA THR A 57 4.60 -2.21 -10.97
C THR A 57 4.99 -2.72 -9.60
N LEU A 58 4.29 -3.74 -9.11
CA LEU A 58 4.53 -4.42 -7.84
C LEU A 58 4.86 -5.89 -8.10
N LYS A 59 5.85 -6.43 -7.40
CA LYS A 59 6.17 -7.86 -7.36
C LYS A 59 6.60 -8.25 -5.96
N ARG A 60 5.95 -9.25 -5.40
CA ARG A 60 6.36 -9.78 -4.10
C ARG A 60 7.63 -10.64 -4.21
N PRO A 61 8.42 -10.66 -3.11
CA PRO A 61 8.31 -9.83 -1.93
C PRO A 61 8.93 -8.44 -2.10
N GLY A 62 8.25 -7.41 -1.61
CA GLY A 62 8.81 -6.08 -1.35
C GLY A 62 9.29 -5.24 -2.53
N LYS A 63 9.08 -5.67 -3.77
CA LYS A 63 9.51 -4.93 -4.96
C LYS A 63 8.39 -4.06 -5.50
N ILE A 64 8.67 -2.77 -5.69
CA ILE A 64 7.74 -1.82 -6.31
C ILE A 64 8.52 -0.82 -7.16
N ARG A 65 7.89 -0.35 -8.23
CA ARG A 65 8.39 0.72 -9.09
C ARG A 65 7.24 1.65 -9.41
N PHE A 66 7.42 2.92 -9.16
CA PHE A 66 6.58 4.00 -9.69
C PHE A 66 7.34 4.68 -10.81
N ASP A 67 6.90 4.47 -12.04
CA ASP A 67 7.49 5.03 -13.24
C ASP A 67 6.63 6.20 -13.71
N TYR A 68 7.13 7.40 -13.57
CA TYR A 68 6.41 8.63 -13.92
C TYR A 68 6.48 8.98 -15.41
N GLY A 69 7.07 8.08 -16.22
CA GLY A 69 7.17 8.20 -17.67
C GLY A 69 8.54 8.68 -18.16
N LYS A 70 8.70 8.68 -19.48
CA LYS A 70 10.01 8.91 -20.13
C LYS A 70 10.58 10.32 -19.94
N ASN A 71 9.73 11.29 -19.64
CA ASN A 71 10.12 12.69 -19.47
C ASN A 71 10.21 13.09 -17.98
N ALA A 72 10.04 12.14 -17.09
CA ALA A 72 10.15 12.39 -15.67
C ALA A 72 11.57 12.02 -15.22
N ASP A 73 12.31 13.01 -14.76
CA ASP A 73 13.63 12.81 -14.14
C ASP A 73 13.50 12.31 -12.70
N PHE A 74 12.45 11.55 -12.41
CA PHE A 74 12.10 11.08 -11.08
C PHE A 74 11.62 9.62 -11.09
N LEU A 75 12.08 8.82 -10.12
CA LEU A 75 11.73 7.42 -9.96
C LEU A 75 11.63 7.05 -8.48
N VAL A 76 10.57 6.35 -8.11
CA VAL A 76 10.48 5.68 -6.80
C VAL A 76 10.54 4.18 -7.01
N ILE A 77 11.49 3.51 -6.38
CA ILE A 77 11.73 2.08 -6.62
C ILE A 77 12.17 1.36 -5.35
N SER A 78 11.69 0.13 -5.16
CA SER A 78 12.18 -0.77 -4.12
C SER A 78 12.71 -2.07 -4.72
N ASN A 79 13.82 -2.54 -4.16
CA ASN A 79 14.42 -3.83 -4.50
C ASN A 79 14.04 -4.97 -3.54
N GLY A 80 13.09 -4.73 -2.64
CA GLY A 80 12.65 -5.66 -1.60
C GLY A 80 13.29 -5.44 -0.23
N LYS A 81 14.36 -4.63 -0.12
CA LYS A 81 15.03 -4.29 1.14
C LYS A 81 15.02 -2.80 1.43
N SER A 82 15.21 -2.01 0.40
CA SER A 82 15.29 -0.55 0.48
C SER A 82 14.37 0.09 -0.54
N LEU A 83 13.79 1.21 -0.16
CA LEU A 83 13.10 2.14 -1.04
C LEU A 83 14.10 3.22 -1.45
N TYR A 84 14.14 3.51 -2.74
CA TYR A 84 14.96 4.55 -3.33
C TYR A 84 14.05 5.59 -3.96
N VAL A 85 14.35 6.85 -3.74
CA VAL A 85 13.85 7.98 -4.51
C VAL A 85 15.01 8.50 -5.32
N VAL A 86 14.88 8.44 -6.62
CA VAL A 86 15.93 8.81 -7.57
C VAL A 86 15.46 10.05 -8.31
N ASP A 87 16.23 11.11 -8.19
CA ASP A 87 16.05 12.35 -8.93
C ASP A 87 17.21 12.49 -9.91
N TYR A 88 16.91 12.34 -11.18
CA TYR A 88 17.90 12.40 -12.26
C TYR A 88 18.24 13.85 -12.66
N GLU A 89 17.35 14.81 -12.37
CA GLU A 89 17.58 16.23 -12.68
C GLU A 89 18.72 16.79 -11.85
N VAL A 90 18.72 16.49 -10.54
CA VAL A 90 19.75 16.96 -9.59
C VAL A 90 20.78 15.88 -9.23
N ASN A 91 20.73 14.71 -9.88
CA ASN A 91 21.63 13.57 -9.63
C ASN A 91 21.63 13.11 -8.16
N GLN A 92 20.46 13.07 -7.54
CA GLN A 92 20.27 12.69 -6.14
C GLN A 92 19.64 11.31 -6.02
N VAL A 93 20.09 10.53 -5.05
CA VAL A 93 19.46 9.27 -4.65
C VAL A 93 19.31 9.26 -3.15
N GLU A 94 18.06 9.22 -2.71
CA GLU A 94 17.73 8.99 -1.32
C GLU A 94 17.36 7.53 -1.11
N ARG A 95 17.76 6.98 0.04
CA ARG A 95 17.54 5.57 0.37
C ARG A 95 17.02 5.43 1.79
N TRP A 96 15.93 4.68 1.93
CA TRP A 96 15.39 4.30 3.23
C TRP A 96 15.17 2.79 3.33
N PRO A 97 15.29 2.19 4.53
CA PRO A 97 14.77 0.86 4.76
C PRO A 97 13.27 0.84 4.46
N ILE A 98 12.80 -0.21 3.77
CA ILE A 98 11.38 -0.31 3.38
C ILE A 98 10.46 -0.38 4.60
N SER A 99 10.96 -0.97 5.70
CA SER A 99 10.28 -1.06 6.99
C SER A 99 10.06 0.29 7.66
N ASN A 100 10.75 1.34 7.21
CA ASN A 100 10.68 2.70 7.75
C ASN A 100 9.89 3.63 6.82
N SER A 101 9.01 3.06 6.00
CA SER A 101 8.16 3.81 5.08
C SER A 101 6.69 3.45 5.32
N PRO A 102 5.75 4.40 5.19
CA PRO A 102 4.32 4.10 5.20
C PRO A 102 3.93 3.04 4.16
N LEU A 103 4.68 2.96 3.06
CA LEU A 103 4.49 1.92 2.03
C LEU A 103 4.83 0.51 2.53
N GLY A 104 5.50 0.36 3.68
CA GLY A 104 5.76 -0.93 4.32
C GLY A 104 4.51 -1.78 4.46
N ALA A 105 3.36 -1.16 4.73
CA ALA A 105 2.07 -1.84 4.82
C ALA A 105 1.67 -2.59 3.55
N LEU A 106 2.11 -2.15 2.36
CA LEU A 106 1.86 -2.84 1.10
C LEU A 106 2.76 -4.06 0.91
N PHE A 107 3.92 -4.09 1.58
CA PHE A 107 4.94 -5.12 1.38
C PHE A 107 4.86 -6.25 2.41
N ASP A 108 4.56 -5.91 3.65
CA ASP A 108 4.39 -6.87 4.74
C ASP A 108 3.09 -6.60 5.50
N PRO A 109 1.94 -6.93 4.88
CA PRO A 109 0.64 -6.63 5.47
C PRO A 109 0.37 -7.41 6.77
N GLU A 110 0.99 -8.58 6.98
CA GLU A 110 0.86 -9.32 8.24
C GLU A 110 1.53 -8.57 9.39
N ARG A 111 2.73 -8.03 9.14
CA ARG A 111 3.45 -7.26 10.15
C ARG A 111 2.80 -5.92 10.40
N ASP A 112 2.47 -5.18 9.34
CA ASP A 112 2.11 -3.76 9.46
C ASP A 112 0.59 -3.57 9.51
N VAL A 113 -0.18 -4.14 8.57
CA VAL A 113 -1.64 -3.96 8.52
C VAL A 113 -2.32 -4.72 9.64
N LYS A 114 -1.93 -5.98 9.88
CA LYS A 114 -2.56 -6.79 10.92
C LYS A 114 -2.24 -6.29 12.33
N ARG A 115 -1.02 -5.81 12.55
CA ARG A 115 -0.56 -5.35 13.86
C ARG A 115 -1.01 -3.94 14.19
N TYR A 116 -0.92 -3.03 13.24
CA TYR A 116 -1.11 -1.59 13.45
C TYR A 116 -2.34 -1.03 12.74
N GLY A 117 -3.03 -1.87 11.96
CA GLY A 117 -4.21 -1.47 11.19
C GLY A 117 -5.42 -1.23 12.08
N LYS A 118 -6.10 -0.12 11.82
CA LYS A 118 -7.40 0.22 12.41
C LYS A 118 -8.39 0.47 11.29
N LEU A 119 -9.57 -0.14 11.39
CA LEU A 119 -10.65 0.14 10.45
C LEU A 119 -11.18 1.55 10.66
N VAL A 120 -11.38 2.24 9.55
CA VAL A 120 -12.05 3.53 9.49
C VAL A 120 -13.46 3.30 8.93
N ALA A 121 -14.49 3.76 9.64
CA ALA A 121 -15.86 3.61 9.20
C ALA A 121 -16.11 4.29 7.86
N THR A 122 -16.66 3.56 6.90
CA THR A 122 -16.93 4.08 5.54
C THR A 122 -18.42 4.28 5.28
N GLY A 123 -19.29 3.68 6.11
CA GLY A 123 -20.73 3.64 5.86
C GLY A 123 -21.13 2.77 4.66
N ASN A 124 -20.18 2.13 3.99
CA ASN A 124 -20.43 1.29 2.82
C ASN A 124 -19.82 -0.11 3.06
N PRO A 125 -20.62 -1.20 3.06
CA PRO A 125 -20.15 -2.56 3.29
C PRO A 125 -19.21 -3.09 2.19
N ASP A 126 -19.22 -2.48 1.01
CA ASP A 126 -18.36 -2.83 -0.11
C ASP A 126 -17.04 -2.02 -0.14
N VAL A 127 -16.77 -1.27 0.92
CA VAL A 127 -15.53 -0.50 1.07
C VAL A 127 -14.88 -0.84 2.40
N ILE A 128 -13.61 -1.21 2.37
CA ILE A 128 -12.75 -1.34 3.56
C ILE A 128 -11.76 -0.19 3.53
N SER A 129 -11.69 0.56 4.64
CA SER A 129 -10.69 1.60 4.87
C SER A 129 -9.88 1.22 6.10
N VAL A 130 -8.56 1.10 5.92
CA VAL A 130 -7.64 0.69 6.99
C VAL A 130 -6.57 1.75 7.16
N GLU A 131 -6.57 2.42 8.30
CA GLU A 131 -5.45 3.26 8.74
C GLU A 131 -4.38 2.38 9.36
N VAL A 132 -3.13 2.54 8.91
CA VAL A 132 -1.96 1.84 9.44
C VAL A 132 -0.99 2.87 9.99
N ARG A 133 -0.73 2.80 11.28
CA ARG A 133 0.20 3.69 12.00
C ARG A 133 0.91 2.90 13.09
N ASP A 134 2.24 2.89 13.05
CA ASP A 134 3.04 2.38 14.16
C ASP A 134 3.14 3.47 15.24
N PRO A 135 2.52 3.29 16.42
CA PRO A 135 2.55 4.30 17.48
C PRO A 135 3.93 4.50 18.09
N ASP A 136 4.80 3.48 17.99
CA ASP A 136 6.16 3.51 18.51
C ASP A 136 7.14 4.22 17.57
N LYS A 137 6.68 4.51 16.34
CA LYS A 137 7.48 5.13 15.26
C LYS A 137 6.71 6.22 14.54
N PRO A 138 6.29 7.28 15.24
CA PRO A 138 5.47 8.34 14.65
C PRO A 138 6.19 9.08 13.51
N GLU A 139 7.53 9.05 13.48
CA GLU A 139 8.36 9.62 12.42
C GLU A 139 8.16 8.95 11.05
N PHE A 140 7.57 7.75 11.00
CA PHE A 140 7.25 7.08 9.73
C PHE A 140 5.88 7.47 9.18
N GLY A 141 5.13 8.31 9.90
CA GLY A 141 3.83 8.78 9.46
C GLY A 141 2.74 7.71 9.53
N MET A 142 1.77 7.83 8.64
CA MET A 142 0.66 6.86 8.53
C MET A 142 0.25 6.65 7.07
N ILE A 143 -0.42 5.54 6.81
CA ILE A 143 -1.07 5.27 5.53
C ILE A 143 -2.49 4.79 5.76
N ASN A 144 -3.44 5.32 4.99
CA ASN A 144 -4.81 4.81 4.93
C ASN A 144 -5.02 4.10 3.60
N LEU A 145 -5.27 2.79 3.64
CA LEU A 145 -5.49 1.93 2.49
C LEU A 145 -6.99 1.77 2.24
N ILE A 146 -7.44 2.00 1.01
CA ILE A 146 -8.85 1.89 0.65
C ILE A 146 -9.04 0.78 -0.38
N PHE A 147 -9.89 -0.18 -0.01
CA PHE A 147 -10.26 -1.32 -0.83
C PHE A 147 -11.73 -1.24 -1.19
N VAL A 148 -12.05 -1.66 -2.40
CA VAL A 148 -13.42 -1.81 -2.88
C VAL A 148 -13.65 -3.28 -3.22
N ARG A 149 -14.84 -3.79 -2.87
CA ARG A 149 -15.22 -5.16 -3.21
C ARG A 149 -15.20 -5.35 -4.72
N LYS A 150 -14.43 -6.32 -5.16
CA LYS A 150 -14.33 -6.71 -6.56
C LYS A 150 -14.00 -8.20 -6.66
N PRO A 151 -15.00 -9.06 -6.93
CA PRO A 151 -14.80 -10.51 -6.94
C PRO A 151 -13.69 -11.00 -7.85
N SER A 152 -13.41 -10.29 -8.95
CA SER A 152 -12.33 -10.63 -9.89
C SER A 152 -10.93 -10.19 -9.42
N ALA A 153 -10.82 -9.40 -8.34
CA ALA A 153 -9.53 -9.02 -7.79
C ALA A 153 -9.00 -10.10 -6.84
N PRO A 154 -7.67 -10.18 -6.63
CA PRO A 154 -7.08 -11.09 -5.66
C PRO A 154 -7.70 -10.92 -4.27
N GLY A 155 -8.14 -12.02 -3.66
CA GLY A 155 -8.83 -11.98 -2.36
C GLY A 155 -10.21 -11.31 -2.36
N GLY A 156 -10.79 -11.01 -3.54
CA GLY A 156 -12.12 -10.39 -3.67
C GLY A 156 -12.19 -8.90 -3.35
N TRP A 157 -11.06 -8.26 -3.06
CA TRP A 157 -10.95 -6.84 -2.73
C TRP A 157 -9.85 -6.15 -3.53
N GLN A 158 -10.20 -5.05 -4.17
CA GLN A 158 -9.28 -4.26 -4.97
C GLN A 158 -8.78 -3.06 -4.16
N LEU A 159 -7.46 -2.95 -3.96
CA LEU A 159 -6.84 -1.72 -3.46
C LEU A 159 -6.98 -0.64 -4.52
N THR A 160 -7.81 0.37 -4.29
CA THR A 160 -8.11 1.41 -5.28
C THR A 160 -7.27 2.66 -5.08
N HIS A 161 -6.96 3.01 -3.85
CA HIS A 161 -6.11 4.14 -3.54
C HIS A 161 -5.60 4.08 -2.10
N TRP A 162 -4.63 4.90 -1.79
CA TRP A 162 -4.21 5.18 -0.43
C TRP A 162 -3.90 6.66 -0.23
N VAL A 163 -3.93 7.05 1.01
CA VAL A 163 -3.47 8.37 1.47
C VAL A 163 -2.35 8.14 2.46
N ALA A 164 -1.18 8.69 2.20
CA ALA A 164 -0.06 8.72 3.13
C ALA A 164 0.05 10.12 3.76
N LEU A 165 0.38 10.14 5.04
CA LEU A 165 0.82 11.33 5.77
C LEU A 165 2.21 11.05 6.29
N ASP A 166 3.16 11.94 6.01
CA ASP A 166 4.49 11.89 6.61
C ASP A 166 4.48 12.46 8.05
N ALA A 167 5.64 12.47 8.69
CA ALA A 167 5.78 12.99 10.06
C ALA A 167 5.42 14.48 10.19
N GLN A 168 5.48 15.24 9.10
CA GLN A 168 5.12 16.65 9.01
C GLN A 168 3.66 16.86 8.58
N ASN A 169 2.85 15.79 8.50
CA ASN A 169 1.48 15.79 8.00
C ASN A 169 1.34 16.23 6.54
N HIS A 170 2.39 16.08 5.72
CA HIS A 170 2.26 16.28 4.30
C HIS A 170 1.48 15.11 3.70
N ARG A 171 0.39 15.46 3.05
CA ARG A 171 -0.53 14.48 2.48
C ARG A 171 -0.14 14.15 1.05
N THR A 172 -0.02 12.86 0.76
CA THR A 172 0.09 12.32 -0.59
C THR A 172 -1.03 11.32 -0.81
N ARG A 173 -1.81 11.49 -1.87
CA ARG A 173 -2.83 10.53 -2.30
C ARG A 173 -2.35 9.84 -3.56
N VAL A 174 -2.44 8.52 -3.62
CA VAL A 174 -2.20 7.73 -4.81
C VAL A 174 -3.47 6.97 -5.17
N GLN A 175 -3.96 7.16 -6.39
CA GLN A 175 -5.08 6.43 -6.96
C GLN A 175 -4.57 5.44 -7.99
N LEU A 176 -5.14 4.22 -8.01
CA LEU A 176 -4.79 3.16 -8.93
C LEU A 176 -5.96 2.87 -9.88
N THR A 177 -5.65 2.72 -11.16
CA THR A 177 -6.61 2.35 -12.22
C THR A 177 -5.99 1.28 -13.12
N ASN A 178 -6.79 0.64 -13.98
CA ASN A 178 -6.34 -0.33 -14.97
C ASN A 178 -5.45 -1.44 -14.40
N GLN A 179 -5.80 -1.95 -13.22
CA GLN A 179 -5.01 -2.94 -12.50
C GLN A 179 -5.04 -4.29 -13.21
N ARG A 180 -3.87 -4.85 -13.45
CA ARG A 180 -3.63 -6.19 -13.98
C ARG A 180 -2.79 -6.98 -12.99
N TYR A 181 -3.20 -8.21 -12.72
CA TYR A 181 -2.61 -9.08 -11.72
C TYR A 181 -2.04 -10.35 -12.35
N GLY A 182 -1.01 -10.93 -11.74
CA GLY A 182 -0.45 -12.21 -12.13
C GLY A 182 0.41 -12.19 -13.40
N GLU A 183 0.60 -11.03 -14.03
CA GLU A 183 1.46 -10.91 -15.21
C GLU A 183 2.94 -11.17 -14.84
N PRO A 184 3.71 -11.85 -15.69
CA PRO A 184 5.14 -12.03 -15.48
C PRO A 184 5.87 -10.67 -15.42
N VAL A 185 6.69 -10.46 -14.40
CA VAL A 185 7.51 -9.25 -14.25
C VAL A 185 8.96 -9.66 -14.00
N ALA A 186 9.85 -9.22 -14.88
CA ALA A 186 11.28 -9.48 -14.77
C ALA A 186 11.88 -8.74 -13.55
N ASP A 187 12.86 -9.33 -12.90
CA ASP A 187 13.53 -8.70 -11.75
C ASP A 187 14.32 -7.45 -12.12
N SER A 188 14.78 -7.36 -13.37
CA SER A 188 15.42 -6.17 -13.94
C SER A 188 14.51 -4.93 -13.95
N THR A 189 13.18 -5.12 -13.90
CA THR A 189 12.22 -4.00 -13.74
C THR A 189 12.48 -3.20 -12.45
N PHE A 190 13.08 -3.83 -11.44
CA PHE A 190 13.33 -3.23 -10.12
C PHE A 190 14.79 -2.82 -9.92
N THR A 191 15.45 -2.47 -11.03
CA THR A 191 16.79 -1.87 -11.04
C THR A 191 16.72 -0.46 -11.62
N PHE A 192 17.69 0.36 -11.30
CA PHE A 192 17.84 1.70 -11.84
C PHE A 192 19.31 2.04 -12.08
N LYS A 193 19.58 2.97 -12.96
CA LYS A 193 20.91 3.52 -13.16
C LYS A 193 21.15 4.62 -12.12
N ASP A 194 22.18 4.47 -11.30
CA ASP A 194 22.52 5.48 -10.29
C ASP A 194 23.06 6.75 -10.98
N PRO A 195 22.36 7.89 -10.89
CA PRO A 195 22.77 9.11 -11.56
C PRO A 195 24.09 9.68 -11.00
N ARG A 196 24.42 9.35 -9.74
CA ARG A 196 25.66 9.82 -9.08
C ARG A 196 26.91 9.18 -9.66
N SER A 197 26.79 8.03 -10.33
CA SER A 197 27.93 7.29 -10.92
C SER A 197 28.50 7.97 -12.17
N THR A 198 27.80 8.95 -12.74
CA THR A 198 28.23 9.70 -13.92
C THR A 198 29.05 10.95 -13.58
N ALA A 199 29.08 11.37 -12.32
CA ALA A 199 29.97 12.43 -11.85
C ALA A 199 31.41 11.92 -11.88
N ARG A 200 32.14 12.21 -12.98
CA ARG A 200 33.56 11.97 -13.12
C ARG A 200 34.27 12.67 -11.94
N ARG A 201 34.95 11.91 -11.08
CA ARG A 201 35.84 12.50 -10.10
C ARG A 201 36.85 13.40 -10.88
N PRO A 202 37.00 14.69 -10.55
CA PRO A 202 38.11 15.48 -11.08
C PRO A 202 39.38 14.81 -10.64
N GLY A 203 40.25 14.48 -11.60
CA GLY A 203 41.61 13.95 -11.35
C GLY A 203 42.51 15.04 -10.80
#